data_1fdf9a60a2bead2c9af50925477a66a0
#
_entry.id   1fdf9a60a2bead2c9af50925477a66a0
#
_cell.length_a   1.000
_cell.length_b   1.000
_cell.length_c   1.000
_cell.angle_alpha   90.00
_cell.angle_beta   90.00
_cell.angle_gamma   90.00
#
_symmetry.space_group_name_H-M   'P 1'
#
loop_
_entity.id
_entity.type
_entity.pdbx_description
1 polymer ?
#
loop_
_entity_poly.entity_id
_entity_poly.type
_entity_poly.pdbx_seq_one_letter_code
_entity_poly.pdbx_strand_id
1 'polypeptide(L)'
;MRILLIGDYSNVHATLLKGLRELGHDVVLASDGDGWKNYPRDVDLKRPSLGKFSSLLYYGKLWCTFRKFRNYDVVQIINPVFLPLKAERIYPFYRYLRRHNKKVFMGAFGMDHYYVKTGLDGHTFRYSDFNFGPQLRQNPDNTAWIRDWLVGDKGRLNQYVAADCDGIIAGLYEYYVSYVATYAGKLKFIPFPIQLSEKKAIDIHDKVRFFIGIQKERSA
;
A
#
# COMPACT_ATOMS: atom_id res chain seq x y z
N MET A 1 -11.79 13.17 -14.44
CA MET A 1 -11.66 11.70 -14.54
C MET A 1 -12.38 11.07 -13.37
N ARG A 2 -12.85 9.82 -13.55
CA ARG A 2 -13.37 9.00 -12.45
C ARG A 2 -12.23 8.11 -11.93
N ILE A 3 -11.92 8.24 -10.64
CA ILE A 3 -10.75 7.57 -10.02
C ILE A 3 -11.23 6.75 -8.82
N LEU A 4 -10.77 5.51 -8.73
CA LEU A 4 -11.01 4.63 -7.60
C LEU A 4 -9.69 4.33 -6.88
N LEU A 5 -9.62 4.65 -5.61
CA LEU A 5 -8.50 4.29 -4.72
C LEU A 5 -8.93 3.13 -3.83
N ILE A 6 -8.16 2.06 -3.77
CA ILE A 6 -8.50 0.87 -2.98
C ILE A 6 -7.39 0.55 -1.98
N GLY A 7 -7.80 0.40 -0.71
CA GLY A 7 -6.91 0.28 0.44
C GLY A 7 -6.35 1.62 0.88
N ASP A 8 -5.87 1.69 2.11
CA ASP A 8 -5.15 2.85 2.63
C ASP A 8 -4.13 2.40 3.67
N TYR A 9 -2.93 2.96 3.59
CA TYR A 9 -1.90 2.82 4.60
C TYR A 9 -1.46 4.20 5.03
N SER A 10 -1.44 4.44 6.34
CA SER A 10 -0.93 5.70 6.91
C SER A 10 -1.52 6.96 6.27
N ASN A 11 -2.81 6.91 5.89
CA ASN A 11 -3.55 8.04 5.31
C ASN A 11 -3.06 8.49 3.91
N VAL A 12 -2.32 7.65 3.20
CA VAL A 12 -1.76 7.99 1.88
C VAL A 12 -2.87 8.20 0.85
N HIS A 13 -3.77 7.22 0.69
CA HIS A 13 -4.88 7.34 -0.25
C HIS A 13 -5.92 8.38 0.18
N ALA A 14 -6.17 8.53 1.48
CA ALA A 14 -7.09 9.57 1.95
C ALA A 14 -6.54 10.98 1.74
N THR A 15 -5.22 11.18 1.83
CA THR A 15 -4.59 12.45 1.46
C THR A 15 -4.63 12.68 -0.05
N LEU A 16 -4.33 11.65 -0.85
CA LEU A 16 -4.41 11.71 -2.31
C LEU A 16 -5.84 12.02 -2.79
N LEU A 17 -6.86 11.40 -2.17
CA LEU A 17 -8.28 11.67 -2.44
C LEU A 17 -8.59 13.16 -2.34
N LYS A 18 -8.13 13.83 -1.27
CA LYS A 18 -8.39 15.27 -1.06
C LYS A 18 -7.80 16.10 -2.19
N GLY A 19 -6.51 15.92 -2.47
CA GLY A 19 -5.85 16.68 -3.54
C GLY A 19 -6.45 16.44 -4.92
N LEU A 20 -6.82 15.19 -5.25
CA LEU A 20 -7.46 14.89 -6.53
C LEU A 20 -8.88 15.49 -6.64
N ARG A 21 -9.63 15.55 -5.54
CA ARG A 21 -10.94 16.22 -5.52
C ARG A 21 -10.82 17.74 -5.67
N GLU A 22 -9.81 18.35 -5.04
CA GLU A 22 -9.49 19.78 -5.23
C GLU A 22 -9.14 20.10 -6.68
N LEU A 23 -8.54 19.16 -7.41
CA LEU A 23 -8.27 19.25 -8.84
C LEU A 23 -9.51 18.97 -9.73
N GLY A 24 -10.71 18.78 -9.15
CA GLY A 24 -11.95 18.57 -9.88
C GLY A 24 -12.17 17.14 -10.40
N HIS A 25 -11.51 16.14 -9.85
CA HIS A 25 -11.75 14.74 -10.20
C HIS A 25 -12.86 14.11 -9.36
N ASP A 26 -13.62 13.18 -9.97
CA ASP A 26 -14.56 12.31 -9.27
C ASP A 26 -13.79 11.13 -8.66
N VAL A 27 -13.55 11.16 -7.34
CA VAL A 27 -12.68 10.20 -6.66
C VAL A 27 -13.43 9.49 -5.55
N VAL A 28 -13.30 8.17 -5.53
CA VAL A 28 -13.85 7.29 -4.49
C VAL A 28 -12.71 6.55 -3.79
N LEU A 29 -12.71 6.57 -2.47
CA LEU A 29 -11.81 5.78 -1.63
C LEU A 29 -12.56 4.62 -0.98
N ALA A 30 -12.12 3.40 -1.27
CA ALA A 30 -12.59 2.17 -0.66
C ALA A 30 -11.47 1.54 0.18
N SER A 31 -11.61 1.51 1.50
CA SER A 31 -10.60 0.96 2.40
C SER A 31 -11.20 0.35 3.66
N ASP A 32 -10.41 -0.35 4.45
CA ASP A 32 -10.76 -0.80 5.79
C ASP A 32 -10.41 0.23 6.89
N GLY A 33 -9.85 1.38 6.49
CA GLY A 33 -9.47 2.48 7.37
C GLY A 33 -8.12 2.28 8.07
N ASP A 34 -7.26 1.39 7.58
CA ASP A 34 -5.95 1.06 8.19
C ASP A 34 -6.11 0.60 9.67
N GLY A 35 -7.00 -0.38 9.85
CA GLY A 35 -7.20 -1.05 11.13
C GLY A 35 -7.77 -0.14 12.23
N TRP A 36 -7.04 0.01 13.34
CA TRP A 36 -7.45 0.80 14.51
C TRP A 36 -7.43 2.31 14.27
N LYS A 37 -6.66 2.79 13.28
CA LYS A 37 -6.54 4.23 12.93
C LYS A 37 -7.85 4.79 12.36
N ASN A 38 -8.66 3.93 11.75
CA ASN A 38 -10.00 4.23 11.25
C ASN A 38 -10.09 5.50 10.38
N TYR A 39 -9.16 5.64 9.42
CA TYR A 39 -9.14 6.77 8.51
C TYR A 39 -10.44 6.93 7.71
N PRO A 40 -10.81 8.18 7.32
CA PRO A 40 -11.99 8.44 6.52
C PRO A 40 -11.96 7.72 5.17
N ARG A 41 -13.12 7.24 4.73
CA ARG A 41 -13.32 6.53 3.46
C ARG A 41 -14.75 6.69 2.96
N ASP A 42 -14.96 6.55 1.67
CA ASP A 42 -16.30 6.60 1.07
C ASP A 42 -16.97 5.22 1.12
N VAL A 43 -16.19 4.14 0.94
CA VAL A 43 -16.68 2.76 0.97
C VAL A 43 -15.92 1.95 2.01
N ASP A 44 -16.65 1.44 2.99
CA ASP A 44 -16.06 0.64 4.06
C ASP A 44 -15.87 -0.82 3.67
N LEU A 45 -14.61 -1.23 3.54
CA LEU A 45 -14.17 -2.60 3.29
C LEU A 45 -13.77 -3.34 4.56
N LYS A 46 -14.00 -2.78 5.75
CA LYS A 46 -13.63 -3.40 7.01
C LYS A 46 -14.35 -4.75 7.18
N ARG A 47 -13.59 -5.73 7.65
CA ARG A 47 -14.14 -7.03 8.00
C ARG A 47 -14.93 -6.93 9.30
N PRO A 48 -16.21 -7.29 9.30
CA PRO A 48 -17.00 -7.32 10.55
C PRO A 48 -16.49 -8.43 11.48
N SER A 49 -16.50 -8.14 12.77
CA SER A 49 -16.12 -9.10 13.83
C SER A 49 -17.30 -10.03 14.17
N LEU A 50 -17.80 -10.78 13.21
CA LEU A 50 -18.96 -11.66 13.38
C LEU A 50 -18.53 -13.13 13.29
N GLY A 51 -18.76 -13.94 14.32
CA GLY A 51 -18.63 -15.37 14.49
C GLY A 51 -18.16 -16.30 13.32
N LYS A 52 -18.37 -17.58 13.44
CA LYS A 52 -17.84 -18.62 12.50
C LYS A 52 -18.22 -18.45 11.02
N PHE A 53 -19.37 -17.87 10.70
CA PHE A 53 -19.83 -17.62 9.32
C PHE A 53 -19.39 -16.28 8.72
N SER A 54 -18.69 -15.46 9.48
CA SER A 54 -18.29 -14.10 9.07
C SER A 54 -17.46 -14.05 7.81
N SER A 55 -16.64 -15.06 7.55
CA SER A 55 -15.75 -15.08 6.38
C SER A 55 -16.51 -15.22 5.05
N LEU A 56 -17.55 -16.05 5.00
CA LEU A 56 -18.36 -16.24 3.79
C LEU A 56 -19.24 -15.02 3.51
N LEU A 57 -19.90 -14.52 4.55
CA LEU A 57 -20.72 -13.29 4.46
C LEU A 57 -19.88 -12.10 4.04
N TYR A 58 -18.69 -11.97 4.61
CA TYR A 58 -17.76 -10.91 4.25
C TYR A 58 -17.31 -11.01 2.78
N TYR A 59 -16.98 -12.21 2.32
CA TYR A 59 -16.62 -12.45 0.92
C TYR A 59 -17.75 -12.09 -0.03
N GLY A 60 -19.00 -12.46 0.31
CA GLY A 60 -20.20 -12.06 -0.42
C GLY A 60 -20.41 -10.53 -0.43
N LYS A 61 -20.27 -9.87 0.72
CA LYS A 61 -20.30 -8.39 0.84
C LYS A 61 -19.29 -7.75 -0.10
N LEU A 62 -18.04 -8.24 -0.09
CA LEU A 62 -17.01 -7.72 -0.98
C LEU A 62 -17.39 -7.84 -2.45
N TRP A 63 -17.93 -8.99 -2.88
CA TRP A 63 -18.38 -9.16 -4.25
C TRP A 63 -19.52 -8.22 -4.64
N CYS A 64 -20.51 -8.02 -3.76
CA CYS A 64 -21.57 -7.04 -3.99
C CYS A 64 -21.01 -5.62 -4.13
N THR A 65 -20.00 -5.27 -3.34
CA THR A 65 -19.32 -3.98 -3.38
C THR A 65 -18.49 -3.83 -4.67
N PHE A 66 -17.68 -4.84 -5.01
CA PHE A 66 -16.79 -4.80 -6.18
C PHE A 66 -17.55 -4.72 -7.50
N ARG A 67 -18.77 -5.27 -7.60
CA ARG A 67 -19.62 -5.11 -8.78
C ARG A 67 -19.92 -3.64 -9.11
N LYS A 68 -19.79 -2.72 -8.15
CA LYS A 68 -19.94 -1.28 -8.34
C LYS A 68 -18.64 -0.60 -8.81
N PHE A 69 -17.49 -1.25 -8.66
CA PHE A 69 -16.16 -0.73 -9.03
C PHE A 69 -15.85 -0.99 -10.50
N ARG A 70 -16.61 -0.34 -11.36
CA ARG A 70 -16.51 -0.44 -12.83
C ARG A 70 -16.63 0.93 -13.50
N ASN A 71 -16.10 1.04 -14.70
CA ASN A 71 -16.11 2.23 -15.54
C ASN A 71 -15.34 3.41 -14.92
N TYR A 72 -14.29 3.13 -14.13
CA TYR A 72 -13.33 4.12 -13.71
C TYR A 72 -12.26 4.31 -14.78
N ASP A 73 -11.82 5.57 -14.94
CA ASP A 73 -10.69 5.88 -15.83
C ASP A 73 -9.38 5.34 -15.23
N VAL A 74 -9.24 5.46 -13.91
CA VAL A 74 -8.08 4.99 -13.14
C VAL A 74 -8.56 4.27 -11.88
N VAL A 75 -7.95 3.12 -11.63
CA VAL A 75 -7.99 2.43 -10.34
C VAL A 75 -6.57 2.37 -9.81
N GLN A 76 -6.36 2.78 -8.56
CA GLN A 76 -5.08 2.59 -7.86
C GLN A 76 -5.31 1.71 -6.63
N ILE A 77 -4.61 0.59 -6.57
CA ILE A 77 -4.56 -0.25 -5.38
C ILE A 77 -3.34 0.14 -4.53
N ILE A 78 -3.52 0.21 -3.21
CA ILE A 78 -2.48 0.67 -2.27
C ILE A 78 -1.25 -0.25 -2.25
N ASN A 79 -1.48 -1.54 -2.44
CA ASN A 79 -0.48 -2.61 -2.37
C ASN A 79 -1.10 -3.85 -3.05
N PRO A 80 -0.34 -4.85 -3.49
CA PRO A 80 -0.89 -6.10 -4.03
C PRO A 80 -1.90 -6.79 -3.10
N VAL A 81 -1.70 -6.70 -1.78
CA VAL A 81 -2.64 -7.22 -0.77
C VAL A 81 -3.59 -6.10 -0.32
N PHE A 82 -4.39 -5.57 -1.25
CA PHE A 82 -5.28 -4.42 -1.03
C PHE A 82 -6.60 -4.74 -0.31
N LEU A 83 -6.83 -6.00 0.06
CA LEU A 83 -8.00 -6.46 0.81
C LEU A 83 -7.57 -7.27 2.02
N PRO A 84 -8.29 -7.23 3.15
CA PRO A 84 -8.01 -8.05 4.33
C PRO A 84 -8.47 -9.51 4.13
N LEU A 85 -7.94 -10.14 3.07
CA LEU A 85 -8.17 -11.52 2.67
C LEU A 85 -6.83 -12.26 2.57
N LYS A 86 -6.89 -13.59 2.55
CA LYS A 86 -5.76 -14.40 2.11
C LYS A 86 -5.43 -14.08 0.64
N ALA A 87 -4.16 -14.07 0.29
CA ALA A 87 -3.69 -13.63 -1.02
C ALA A 87 -4.38 -14.39 -2.18
N GLU A 88 -4.61 -15.69 -2.02
CA GLU A 88 -5.25 -16.55 -3.04
C GLU A 88 -6.68 -16.09 -3.36
N ARG A 89 -7.35 -15.43 -2.41
CA ARG A 89 -8.72 -14.91 -2.58
C ARG A 89 -8.78 -13.51 -3.18
N ILE A 90 -7.63 -12.84 -3.35
CA ILE A 90 -7.56 -11.48 -3.92
C ILE A 90 -7.54 -11.51 -5.44
N TYR A 91 -6.96 -12.53 -6.07
CA TYR A 91 -6.88 -12.64 -7.54
C TYR A 91 -8.19 -12.39 -8.29
N PRO A 92 -9.35 -12.95 -7.89
CA PRO A 92 -10.60 -12.70 -8.59
C PRO A 92 -11.03 -11.23 -8.56
N PHE A 93 -10.80 -10.54 -7.43
CA PHE A 93 -11.09 -9.11 -7.28
C PHE A 93 -10.17 -8.24 -8.15
N TYR A 94 -8.87 -8.53 -8.17
CA TYR A 94 -7.93 -7.85 -9.03
C TYR A 94 -8.29 -8.04 -10.52
N ARG A 95 -8.57 -9.27 -10.95
CA ARG A 95 -9.00 -9.56 -12.33
C ARG A 95 -10.31 -8.86 -12.70
N TYR A 96 -11.22 -8.72 -11.73
CA TYR A 96 -12.44 -7.95 -11.94
C TYR A 96 -12.13 -6.48 -12.22
N LEU A 97 -11.25 -5.85 -11.41
CA LEU A 97 -10.84 -4.47 -11.63
C LEU A 97 -10.18 -4.27 -13.00
N ARG A 98 -9.30 -5.18 -13.40
CA ARG A 98 -8.64 -5.14 -14.72
C ARG A 98 -9.61 -5.20 -15.90
N ARG A 99 -10.65 -6.02 -15.79
CA ARG A 99 -11.64 -6.22 -16.86
C ARG A 99 -12.63 -5.08 -17.02
N HIS A 100 -12.91 -4.35 -15.95
CA HIS A 100 -14.04 -3.42 -15.93
C HIS A 100 -13.62 -1.95 -15.79
N ASN A 101 -12.34 -1.65 -15.82
CA ASN A 101 -11.80 -0.29 -15.71
C ASN A 101 -10.73 -0.06 -16.77
N LYS A 102 -10.44 1.22 -17.10
CA LYS A 102 -9.52 1.54 -18.21
C LYS A 102 -8.07 1.28 -17.85
N LYS A 103 -7.63 1.74 -16.65
CA LYS A 103 -6.25 1.62 -16.17
C LYS A 103 -6.22 1.18 -14.72
N VAL A 104 -5.30 0.27 -14.37
CA VAL A 104 -5.08 -0.18 -13.00
C VAL A 104 -3.61 0.02 -12.63
N PHE A 105 -3.36 0.84 -11.63
CA PHE A 105 -2.04 1.11 -11.08
C PHE A 105 -1.87 0.40 -9.74
N MET A 106 -0.67 -0.06 -9.46
CA MET A 106 -0.28 -0.65 -8.20
C MET A 106 0.62 0.31 -7.41
N GLY A 107 0.29 0.55 -6.15
CA GLY A 107 1.18 1.20 -5.20
C GLY A 107 2.22 0.21 -4.66
N ALA A 108 3.48 0.61 -4.70
CA ALA A 108 4.56 0.00 -3.94
C ALA A 108 4.76 0.87 -2.69
N PHE A 109 3.87 0.69 -1.69
CA PHE A 109 3.73 1.58 -0.53
C PHE A 109 3.89 0.84 0.80
N GLY A 110 4.57 -0.27 0.82
CA GLY A 110 4.79 -1.04 2.03
C GLY A 110 5.53 -2.34 1.77
N MET A 111 5.55 -3.20 2.78
CA MET A 111 6.18 -4.51 2.69
C MET A 111 5.61 -5.32 1.52
N ASP A 112 6.48 -5.80 0.64
CA ASP A 112 6.13 -6.61 -0.52
C ASP A 112 7.28 -7.51 -0.98
N HIS A 113 7.04 -8.33 -2.01
CA HIS A 113 8.01 -9.30 -2.54
C HIS A 113 9.34 -8.64 -2.97
N TYR A 114 9.26 -7.53 -3.70
CA TYR A 114 10.45 -6.88 -4.28
C TYR A 114 11.26 -6.17 -3.22
N TYR A 115 10.60 -5.50 -2.27
CA TYR A 115 11.26 -4.85 -1.14
C TYR A 115 11.97 -5.87 -0.24
N VAL A 116 11.29 -6.97 0.11
CA VAL A 116 11.89 -8.05 0.92
C VAL A 116 13.09 -8.67 0.20
N LYS A 117 12.96 -8.96 -1.10
CA LYS A 117 14.03 -9.52 -1.92
C LYS A 117 15.26 -8.60 -1.96
N THR A 118 15.04 -7.31 -2.19
CA THR A 118 16.13 -6.32 -2.25
C THR A 118 16.75 -6.08 -0.88
N GLY A 119 15.94 -6.04 0.18
CA GLY A 119 16.45 -5.90 1.55
C GLY A 119 17.36 -7.04 2.01
N LEU A 120 17.25 -8.20 1.36
CA LEU A 120 18.06 -9.39 1.66
C LEU A 120 19.27 -9.57 0.75
N ASP A 121 19.48 -8.72 -0.26
CA ASP A 121 20.57 -8.88 -1.22
C ASP A 121 21.97 -8.51 -0.66
N GLY A 122 21.99 -7.84 0.50
CA GLY A 122 23.19 -7.51 1.24
C GLY A 122 24.00 -6.33 0.68
N HIS A 123 23.56 -5.68 -0.40
CA HIS A 123 24.33 -4.59 -1.03
C HIS A 123 23.50 -3.37 -1.46
N THR A 124 22.23 -3.52 -1.81
CA THR A 124 21.42 -2.39 -2.28
C THR A 124 21.12 -1.40 -1.14
N PHE A 125 20.77 -1.90 0.03
CA PHE A 125 20.52 -1.05 1.19
C PHE A 125 21.64 -1.19 2.22
N ARG A 126 22.19 -0.04 2.65
CA ARG A 126 23.11 -0.01 3.79
C ARG A 126 22.39 -0.38 5.09
N TYR A 127 21.15 0.07 5.25
CA TYR A 127 20.28 -0.21 6.39
C TYR A 127 18.86 -0.44 5.91
N SER A 128 18.21 -1.48 6.40
CA SER A 128 16.80 -1.77 6.11
C SER A 128 16.17 -2.55 7.27
N ASP A 129 14.92 -2.92 7.12
CA ASP A 129 14.28 -3.86 8.06
C ASP A 129 15.03 -5.21 8.12
N PHE A 130 15.77 -5.57 7.07
CA PHE A 130 16.42 -6.88 6.90
C PHE A 130 17.93 -6.88 7.15
N ASN A 131 18.58 -5.70 7.16
CA ASN A 131 20.03 -5.63 7.32
C ASN A 131 20.49 -4.40 8.10
N PHE A 132 21.68 -4.51 8.68
CA PHE A 132 22.44 -3.44 9.29
C PHE A 132 23.87 -3.50 8.76
N GLY A 133 24.21 -2.68 7.79
CA GLY A 133 25.43 -2.85 7.01
C GLY A 133 25.40 -4.22 6.30
N PRO A 134 26.50 -4.99 6.34
CA PRO A 134 26.58 -6.32 5.71
C PRO A 134 25.86 -7.43 6.51
N GLN A 135 25.43 -7.13 7.73
CA GLN A 135 24.80 -8.12 8.62
C GLN A 135 23.30 -8.19 8.41
N LEU A 136 22.77 -9.39 8.13
CA LEU A 136 21.33 -9.62 8.08
C LEU A 136 20.74 -9.62 9.50
N ARG A 137 19.62 -8.95 9.65
CA ARG A 137 18.85 -8.92 10.91
C ARG A 137 17.99 -10.16 11.00
N GLN A 138 18.19 -10.94 12.04
CA GLN A 138 17.40 -12.15 12.32
C GLN A 138 16.43 -11.83 13.47
N ASN A 139 15.16 -11.71 13.15
CA ASN A 139 14.09 -11.55 14.13
C ASN A 139 12.81 -12.27 13.64
N PRO A 140 11.82 -12.51 14.51
CA PRO A 140 10.60 -13.20 14.14
C PRO A 140 9.82 -12.53 12.99
N ASP A 141 9.81 -11.19 12.95
CA ASP A 141 9.09 -10.43 11.92
C ASP A 141 9.72 -10.64 10.55
N ASN A 142 11.05 -10.56 10.46
CA ASN A 142 11.78 -10.81 9.21
C ASN A 142 11.53 -12.24 8.72
N THR A 143 11.55 -13.22 9.60
CA THR A 143 11.23 -14.62 9.25
C THR A 143 9.82 -14.75 8.69
N ALA A 144 8.84 -14.07 9.31
CA ALA A 144 7.46 -14.06 8.82
C ALA A 144 7.34 -13.37 7.46
N TRP A 145 7.98 -12.22 7.25
CA TRP A 145 7.97 -11.50 5.98
C TRP A 145 8.65 -12.28 4.85
N ILE A 146 9.79 -12.90 5.12
CA ILE A 146 10.48 -13.78 4.15
C ILE A 146 9.55 -14.92 3.72
N ARG A 147 8.96 -15.63 4.68
CA ARG A 147 8.01 -16.70 4.41
C ARG A 147 6.83 -16.21 3.56
N ASP A 148 6.19 -15.10 3.96
CA ASP A 148 4.97 -14.61 3.34
C ASP A 148 5.22 -14.02 1.94
N TRP A 149 6.32 -13.28 1.75
CA TRP A 149 6.57 -12.50 0.54
C TRP A 149 7.54 -13.17 -0.45
N LEU A 150 8.45 -14.04 -0.02
CA LEU A 150 9.34 -14.74 -0.95
C LEU A 150 8.86 -16.14 -1.30
N VAL A 151 8.25 -16.85 -0.36
CA VAL A 151 7.82 -18.24 -0.54
C VAL A 151 6.29 -18.33 -0.69
N GLY A 152 5.57 -17.51 0.06
CA GLY A 152 4.11 -17.59 0.21
C GLY A 152 3.31 -16.98 -0.94
N ASP A 153 1.98 -17.08 -0.79
CA ASP A 153 1.02 -16.60 -1.80
C ASP A 153 0.99 -15.08 -1.93
N LYS A 154 1.39 -14.31 -0.90
CA LYS A 154 1.52 -12.85 -1.02
C LYS A 154 2.56 -12.46 -2.06
N GLY A 155 3.71 -13.14 -2.08
CA GLY A 155 4.74 -12.90 -3.08
C GLY A 155 4.29 -13.27 -4.50
N ARG A 156 3.60 -14.41 -4.67
CA ARG A 156 3.03 -14.81 -5.96
C ARG A 156 1.99 -13.82 -6.46
N LEU A 157 1.10 -13.34 -5.58
CA LEU A 157 0.13 -12.29 -5.91
C LEU A 157 0.83 -11.00 -6.32
N ASN A 158 1.86 -10.56 -5.59
CA ASN A 158 2.61 -9.35 -5.92
C ASN A 158 3.25 -9.45 -7.31
N GLN A 159 3.93 -10.55 -7.61
CA GLN A 159 4.54 -10.77 -8.92
C GLN A 159 3.48 -10.75 -10.04
N TYR A 160 2.34 -11.39 -9.84
CA TYR A 160 1.24 -11.40 -10.78
C TYR A 160 0.68 -9.98 -11.03
N VAL A 161 0.37 -9.24 -9.97
CA VAL A 161 -0.16 -7.87 -10.07
C VAL A 161 0.85 -6.94 -10.70
N ALA A 162 2.12 -7.00 -10.26
CA ALA A 162 3.19 -6.17 -10.79
C ALA A 162 3.44 -6.42 -12.29
N ALA A 163 3.33 -7.66 -12.75
CA ALA A 163 3.47 -7.99 -14.17
C ALA A 163 2.31 -7.46 -15.01
N ASP A 164 1.06 -7.57 -14.52
CA ASP A 164 -0.17 -7.32 -15.28
C ASP A 164 -0.66 -5.86 -15.21
N CYS A 165 -0.40 -5.11 -14.13
CA CYS A 165 -0.88 -3.72 -13.97
C CYS A 165 -0.32 -2.76 -15.03
N ASP A 166 -1.02 -1.65 -15.29
CA ASP A 166 -0.62 -0.63 -16.28
C ASP A 166 0.57 0.23 -15.81
N GLY A 167 0.78 0.32 -14.49
CA GLY A 167 1.91 1.06 -13.93
C GLY A 167 2.08 0.81 -12.45
N ILE A 168 3.28 1.06 -11.96
CA ILE A 168 3.68 0.92 -10.57
C ILE A 168 4.11 2.29 -10.05
N ILE A 169 3.57 2.69 -8.91
CA ILE A 169 3.90 3.95 -8.26
C ILE A 169 4.66 3.62 -6.97
N ALA A 170 5.89 4.07 -6.85
CA ALA A 170 6.69 3.94 -5.64
C ALA A 170 6.64 5.27 -4.87
N GLY A 171 6.19 5.22 -3.61
CA GLY A 171 6.03 6.40 -2.75
C GLY A 171 7.31 6.80 -2.00
N LEU A 172 8.20 5.84 -1.77
CA LEU A 172 9.51 6.03 -1.14
C LEU A 172 10.60 5.47 -2.07
N TYR A 173 11.81 6.01 -1.92
CA TYR A 173 12.92 5.67 -2.81
C TYR A 173 13.36 4.21 -2.67
N GLU A 174 13.28 3.64 -1.49
CA GLU A 174 13.55 2.22 -1.24
C GLU A 174 12.62 1.30 -2.03
N TYR A 175 11.34 1.66 -2.17
CA TYR A 175 10.43 0.89 -3.02
C TYR A 175 10.74 1.08 -4.50
N TYR A 176 11.10 2.31 -4.92
CA TYR A 176 11.52 2.55 -6.30
C TYR A 176 12.73 1.68 -6.70
N VAL A 177 13.77 1.68 -5.88
CA VAL A 177 14.99 0.89 -6.12
C VAL A 177 14.69 -0.60 -6.18
N SER A 178 13.75 -1.08 -5.38
CA SER A 178 13.36 -2.48 -5.35
C SER A 178 12.67 -2.97 -6.63
N TYR A 179 12.01 -2.08 -7.35
CA TYR A 179 11.27 -2.43 -8.58
C TYR A 179 11.99 -2.07 -9.89
N VAL A 180 12.93 -1.12 -9.86
CA VAL A 180 13.48 -0.52 -11.08
C VAL A 180 14.17 -1.53 -11.99
N ALA A 181 14.88 -2.50 -11.43
CA ALA A 181 15.57 -3.53 -12.21
C ALA A 181 14.62 -4.39 -13.06
N THR A 182 13.37 -4.59 -12.60
CA THR A 182 12.41 -5.47 -13.28
C THR A 182 11.37 -4.69 -14.09
N TYR A 183 10.96 -3.50 -13.63
CA TYR A 183 9.80 -2.78 -14.16
C TYR A 183 10.07 -1.32 -14.53
N ALA A 184 11.30 -0.95 -14.87
CA ALA A 184 11.68 0.42 -15.23
C ALA A 184 10.71 1.09 -16.23
N GLY A 185 10.19 0.34 -17.21
CA GLY A 185 9.30 0.86 -18.26
C GLY A 185 7.93 1.31 -17.79
N LYS A 186 7.47 0.85 -16.62
CA LYS A 186 6.16 1.22 -16.06
C LYS A 186 6.20 1.67 -14.59
N LEU A 187 7.40 1.80 -14.02
CA LEU A 187 7.63 2.29 -12.68
C LEU A 187 7.77 3.81 -12.67
N LYS A 188 7.12 4.46 -11.73
CA LYS A 188 7.30 5.89 -11.46
C LYS A 188 7.55 6.12 -9.98
N PHE A 189 8.52 6.97 -9.68
CA PHE A 189 8.72 7.50 -8.33
C PHE A 189 7.85 8.74 -8.17
N ILE A 190 6.83 8.62 -7.32
CA ILE A 190 5.92 9.72 -6.98
C ILE A 190 5.82 9.73 -5.45
N PRO A 191 6.44 10.71 -4.77
CA PRO A 191 6.42 10.80 -3.31
C PRO A 191 5.02 10.78 -2.74
N PHE A 192 4.89 10.29 -1.50
CA PHE A 192 3.61 10.29 -0.81
C PHE A 192 3.00 11.69 -0.74
N PRO A 193 1.68 11.82 -0.97
CA PRO A 193 1.00 13.09 -0.87
C PRO A 193 1.04 13.59 0.58
N ILE A 194 1.25 14.89 0.73
CA ILE A 194 1.20 15.56 2.03
C ILE A 194 0.17 16.68 2.00
N GLN A 195 -0.47 16.92 3.11
CA GLN A 195 -1.31 18.10 3.32
C GLN A 195 -0.44 19.21 3.91
N LEU A 196 -0.32 20.32 3.18
CA LEU A 196 0.39 21.48 3.71
C LEU A 196 -0.46 22.10 4.82
N SER A 197 0.14 22.28 5.99
CA SER A 197 -0.43 23.12 7.05
C SER A 197 -0.05 24.58 6.81
N GLU A 198 -0.87 25.50 7.32
CA GLU A 198 -0.45 26.91 7.37
C GLU A 198 0.90 27.05 8.07
N LYS A 199 1.78 27.88 7.49
CA LYS A 199 3.08 28.17 8.10
C LYS A 199 2.85 28.82 9.44
N LYS A 200 3.11 28.12 10.53
CA LYS A 200 3.30 28.77 11.83
C LYS A 200 4.64 29.45 11.82
N ALA A 201 4.70 30.68 12.37
CA ALA A 201 5.97 31.36 12.60
C ALA A 201 6.90 30.42 13.38
N ILE A 202 8.12 30.27 12.89
CA ILE A 202 9.14 29.53 13.62
C ILE A 202 9.68 30.49 14.69
N ASP A 203 9.39 30.21 15.96
CA ASP A 203 10.04 30.90 17.05
C ASP A 203 11.54 30.56 17.03
N ILE A 204 12.37 31.58 16.86
CA ILE A 204 13.83 31.42 16.99
C ILE A 204 14.12 31.33 18.49
N HIS A 205 14.62 30.18 18.91
CA HIS A 205 15.02 29.94 20.29
C HIS A 205 16.55 29.93 20.43
N ASP A 206 17.08 30.39 21.53
CA ASP A 206 18.50 30.31 21.86
C ASP A 206 19.02 28.88 22.09
N LYS A 207 18.10 27.90 22.09
CA LYS A 207 18.41 26.48 22.32
C LYS A 207 18.01 25.63 21.11
N VAL A 208 18.90 24.72 20.74
CA VAL A 208 18.59 23.67 19.75
C VAL A 208 17.55 22.74 20.34
N ARG A 209 16.44 22.56 19.63
CA ARG A 209 15.37 21.62 19.99
C ARG A 209 15.37 20.45 19.01
N PHE A 210 15.42 19.24 19.55
CA PHE A 210 15.29 18.02 18.78
C PHE A 210 13.89 17.44 18.98
N PHE A 211 13.24 17.04 17.90
CA PHE A 211 12.04 16.23 17.92
C PHE A 211 12.41 14.80 17.51
N ILE A 212 12.10 13.82 18.35
CA ILE A 212 12.31 12.40 18.07
C ILE A 212 10.95 11.73 18.14
N GLY A 213 10.44 11.29 16.97
CA GLY A 213 9.22 10.48 16.88
C GLY A 213 9.56 8.99 16.85
N ILE A 214 9.07 8.22 17.83
CA ILE A 214 9.29 6.77 17.91
C ILE A 214 7.95 6.08 17.86
N GLN A 215 7.79 5.11 16.95
CA GLN A 215 6.64 4.21 16.96
C GLN A 215 6.86 3.10 18.00
N LYS A 216 5.84 2.80 18.79
CA LYS A 216 5.88 1.79 19.86
C LYS A 216 6.39 0.41 19.40
N GLU A 217 6.09 0.02 18.17
CA GLU A 217 6.47 -1.27 17.59
C GLU A 217 7.94 -1.33 17.10
N ARG A 218 8.65 -0.19 17.08
CA ARG A 218 10.05 -0.08 16.65
C ARG A 218 11.00 0.34 17.77
N SER A 219 10.52 0.38 19.00
CA SER A 219 11.28 0.84 20.18
C SER A 219 12.06 -0.28 20.91
N ALA A 220 12.25 -1.43 20.29
CA ALA A 220 13.05 -2.53 20.86
C ALA A 220 14.38 -2.71 20.14
#